data_4fc5ef500af8b63a28b97d4d55dd1f4c
#
_entry.id   4fc5ef500af8b63a28b97d4d55dd1f4c
#
_cell.length_a   1.000
_cell.length_b   1.000
_cell.length_c   1.000
_cell.angle_alpha   90.00
_cell.angle_beta   90.00
_cell.angle_gamma   90.00
#
_symmetry.space_group_name_H-M   'P 1'
#
loop_
_entity.id
_entity.type
_entity.pdbx_description
1 polymer ?
#
loop_
_entity_poly.entity_id
_entity_poly.type
_entity_poly.pdbx_seq_one_letter_code
_entity_poly.pdbx_strand_id
1 'polypeptide(L)'
;MVGMSTSDERSEAPPRPDASRAGRAVAGRRRGAGKRFLVVGDVLDGVLVQTTASTMGAHDPAAVIRHRPVGAAGNTATWLGWLGAEVDLVARVGVDDVYRHERALGDAGVRAHIRYDARTTTGAVVSVRNHLGRTAMSDPAASGALTAEDIPSELLGRADIVHLTGSAMLGGGGADRVASLVARARTGNARVSLDPSSSAVVEAVGADGFVEALAGVDVLFPGEEEALALTGAASLSEAVRALTEVVPLVVVTRGRDGVLLGRPGRSPQRVPVTPATVVDTLGAGDAFAAGFLRAWATDPVRVGAAAREGTRVAARALGFVGGRPPV
;
A
#
# COMPACT_ATOMS: atom_id res chain seq x y z
N MET A 1 -15.10 33.34 -64.07
CA MET A 1 -14.58 31.95 -63.94
C MET A 1 -13.35 31.99 -63.06
N VAL A 2 -13.51 31.64 -61.83
CA VAL A 2 -12.39 31.48 -60.87
C VAL A 2 -12.55 30.13 -60.23
N GLY A 3 -11.59 29.25 -60.49
CA GLY A 3 -11.58 27.90 -59.99
C GLY A 3 -11.15 27.83 -58.52
N MET A 4 -11.97 27.24 -57.67
CA MET A 4 -11.60 26.86 -56.30
C MET A 4 -10.95 25.49 -56.30
N SER A 5 -9.66 25.45 -55.94
CA SER A 5 -8.91 24.23 -55.65
C SER A 5 -9.16 23.86 -54.18
N THR A 6 -9.79 22.74 -53.95
CA THR A 6 -9.90 22.15 -52.61
C THR A 6 -8.74 21.17 -52.38
N SER A 7 -7.79 21.58 -51.54
CA SER A 7 -6.77 20.68 -51.01
C SER A 7 -7.32 19.88 -49.82
N ASP A 8 -7.42 18.58 -50.03
CA ASP A 8 -7.85 17.57 -49.05
C ASP A 8 -6.62 17.22 -48.16
N GLU A 9 -6.48 17.89 -47.01
CA GLU A 9 -5.52 17.49 -45.98
C GLU A 9 -6.07 16.34 -45.14
N ARG A 10 -5.73 15.14 -45.53
CA ARG A 10 -5.96 13.95 -44.66
C ARG A 10 -4.98 13.99 -43.50
N SER A 11 -5.48 14.27 -42.31
CA SER A 11 -4.80 14.11 -41.04
C SER A 11 -4.49 12.61 -40.78
N GLU A 12 -3.25 12.22 -40.94
CA GLU A 12 -2.75 10.92 -40.54
C GLU A 12 -2.73 10.82 -39.02
N ALA A 13 -3.47 9.85 -38.48
CA ALA A 13 -3.43 9.52 -37.04
C ALA A 13 -2.07 8.89 -36.68
N PRO A 14 -1.52 9.18 -35.49
CA PRO A 14 -0.22 8.62 -35.07
C PRO A 14 -0.30 7.10 -34.91
N PRO A 15 0.80 6.35 -35.21
CA PRO A 15 0.84 4.91 -35.15
C PRO A 15 0.59 4.39 -33.70
N ARG A 16 -0.24 3.37 -33.60
CA ARG A 16 -0.49 2.68 -32.34
C ARG A 16 0.79 1.98 -31.86
N PRO A 17 1.14 2.04 -30.57
CA PRO A 17 2.30 1.32 -30.07
C PRO A 17 2.08 -0.20 -30.21
N ASP A 18 3.09 -0.87 -30.75
CA ASP A 18 3.13 -2.30 -30.98
C ASP A 18 3.03 -3.09 -29.66
N ALA A 19 1.90 -3.74 -29.45
CA ALA A 19 1.60 -4.58 -28.27
C ALA A 19 2.40 -5.90 -28.23
N SER A 20 3.20 -6.19 -29.28
CA SER A 20 3.91 -7.48 -29.39
C SER A 20 5.22 -7.57 -28.60
N ARG A 21 5.75 -6.43 -28.07
CA ARG A 21 7.01 -6.41 -27.33
C ARG A 21 6.90 -6.51 -25.81
N ALA A 22 5.71 -6.42 -25.23
CA ALA A 22 5.51 -6.51 -23.77
C ALA A 22 5.45 -7.95 -23.22
N GLY A 23 5.33 -8.95 -24.08
CA GLY A 23 5.05 -10.34 -23.70
C GLY A 23 6.25 -11.29 -23.56
N ARG A 24 7.51 -10.85 -23.64
CA ARG A 24 8.67 -11.79 -23.73
C ARG A 24 9.78 -11.59 -22.70
N ALA A 25 9.50 -11.24 -21.47
CA ALA A 25 10.55 -11.10 -20.45
C ALA A 25 10.30 -11.85 -19.12
N VAL A 26 9.45 -12.86 -19.07
CA VAL A 26 9.23 -13.66 -17.84
C VAL A 26 9.24 -15.16 -18.13
N ALA A 27 10.22 -15.64 -18.86
CA ALA A 27 10.47 -17.09 -18.94
C ALA A 27 11.97 -17.36 -18.76
N GLY A 28 12.36 -17.88 -17.57
CA GLY A 28 13.67 -18.50 -17.42
C GLY A 28 14.53 -18.09 -16.23
N ARG A 29 13.99 -17.76 -15.05
CA ARG A 29 14.77 -17.80 -13.82
C ARG A 29 14.41 -19.07 -13.05
N ARG A 30 15.40 -19.96 -12.84
CA ARG A 30 15.32 -21.07 -11.89
C ARG A 30 14.87 -20.50 -10.55
N ARG A 31 13.72 -20.91 -10.05
CA ARG A 31 13.19 -20.58 -8.72
C ARG A 31 14.10 -21.23 -7.68
N GLY A 32 15.06 -20.49 -7.15
CA GLY A 32 15.46 -20.71 -5.77
C GLY A 32 14.22 -20.40 -4.93
N ALA A 33 13.96 -21.17 -3.87
CA ALA A 33 12.76 -21.00 -3.05
C ALA A 33 12.61 -19.51 -2.66
N GLY A 34 11.70 -18.82 -3.35
CA GLY A 34 11.47 -17.40 -3.16
C GLY A 34 10.87 -17.19 -1.77
N LYS A 35 11.15 -16.03 -1.17
CA LYS A 35 10.51 -15.66 0.10
C LYS A 35 9.01 -15.52 -0.08
N ARG A 36 8.24 -16.02 0.90
CA ARG A 36 6.78 -16.04 0.91
C ARG A 36 6.25 -14.95 1.80
N PHE A 37 5.33 -14.17 1.25
CA PHE A 37 4.70 -13.06 1.95
C PHE A 37 3.23 -13.38 2.17
N LEU A 38 2.76 -13.14 3.38
CA LEU A 38 1.34 -13.10 3.70
C LEU A 38 0.99 -11.64 4.02
N VAL A 39 0.17 -11.04 3.18
CA VAL A 39 -0.35 -9.68 3.41
C VAL A 39 -1.76 -9.81 3.96
N VAL A 40 -2.08 -9.07 5.00
CA VAL A 40 -3.39 -9.10 5.66
C VAL A 40 -3.89 -7.68 5.81
N GLY A 41 -5.08 -7.40 5.27
CA GLY A 41 -5.66 -6.06 5.39
C GLY A 41 -6.72 -5.77 4.34
N ASP A 42 -6.80 -4.51 3.94
CA ASP A 42 -7.87 -3.98 3.13
C ASP A 42 -7.68 -4.16 1.62
N VAL A 43 -8.79 -4.49 0.99
CA VAL A 43 -9.01 -4.40 -0.46
C VAL A 43 -10.26 -3.56 -0.66
N LEU A 44 -10.13 -2.44 -1.35
CA LEU A 44 -11.16 -1.41 -1.45
C LEU A 44 -11.40 -1.03 -2.91
N ASP A 45 -12.54 -0.37 -3.16
CA ASP A 45 -12.83 0.31 -4.41
C ASP A 45 -12.39 1.76 -4.35
N GLY A 46 -11.70 2.21 -5.38
CA GLY A 46 -11.24 3.59 -5.49
C GLY A 46 -11.97 4.36 -6.58
N VAL A 47 -12.52 5.51 -6.21
CA VAL A 47 -12.97 6.56 -7.12
C VAL A 47 -11.92 7.66 -7.12
N LEU A 48 -11.10 7.69 -8.19
CA LEU A 48 -9.98 8.61 -8.31
C LEU A 48 -10.39 9.78 -9.21
N VAL A 49 -10.50 10.96 -8.62
CA VAL A 49 -10.94 12.20 -9.28
C VAL A 49 -9.75 13.11 -9.49
N GLN A 50 -9.51 13.51 -10.73
CA GLN A 50 -8.52 14.53 -11.09
C GLN A 50 -9.22 15.74 -11.73
N THR A 51 -9.05 16.91 -11.16
CA THR A 51 -9.59 18.15 -11.66
C THR A 51 -8.57 19.29 -11.56
N THR A 52 -8.65 20.28 -12.45
CA THR A 52 -7.86 21.50 -12.37
C THR A 52 -8.59 22.59 -11.61
N ALA A 53 -9.89 22.45 -11.42
CA ALA A 53 -10.72 23.41 -10.71
C ALA A 53 -10.66 23.23 -9.19
N SER A 54 -11.02 24.30 -8.45
CA SER A 54 -11.33 24.19 -7.03
C SER A 54 -12.58 23.35 -6.86
N THR A 55 -12.56 22.42 -5.91
CA THR A 55 -13.75 21.64 -5.52
C THR A 55 -14.66 22.39 -4.54
N MET A 56 -14.27 23.61 -4.16
CA MET A 56 -15.04 24.49 -3.27
C MET A 56 -15.78 25.53 -4.10
N GLY A 57 -17.11 25.46 -4.13
CA GLY A 57 -17.98 26.42 -4.82
C GLY A 57 -19.19 25.77 -5.50
N ALA A 58 -20.11 26.62 -5.99
CA ALA A 58 -21.40 26.21 -6.55
C ALA A 58 -21.36 25.80 -8.04
N HIS A 59 -20.24 25.24 -8.52
CA HIS A 59 -20.08 24.86 -9.92
C HIS A 59 -19.73 23.38 -10.02
N ASP A 60 -20.18 22.75 -11.11
CA ASP A 60 -19.84 21.38 -11.47
C ASP A 60 -18.55 21.35 -12.29
N PRO A 61 -17.36 21.25 -11.69
CA PRO A 61 -16.13 21.28 -12.43
C PRO A 61 -15.95 20.01 -13.26
N ALA A 62 -15.46 20.16 -14.47
CA ALA A 62 -15.04 19.03 -15.28
C ALA A 62 -13.90 18.27 -14.56
N ALA A 63 -14.01 16.95 -14.53
CA ALA A 63 -13.03 16.08 -13.89
C ALA A 63 -12.79 14.80 -14.69
N VAL A 64 -11.62 14.23 -14.53
CA VAL A 64 -11.34 12.86 -14.99
C VAL A 64 -11.56 11.93 -13.81
N ILE A 65 -12.54 11.04 -13.94
CA ILE A 65 -12.89 10.08 -12.90
C ILE A 65 -12.46 8.68 -13.36
N ARG A 66 -11.78 7.96 -12.48
CA ARG A 66 -11.34 6.57 -12.72
C ARG A 66 -11.74 5.69 -11.55
N HIS A 67 -12.30 4.53 -11.89
CA HIS A 67 -12.54 3.46 -10.92
C HIS A 67 -11.35 2.51 -10.92
N ARG A 68 -10.74 2.28 -9.78
CA ARG A 68 -9.57 1.40 -9.61
C ARG A 68 -9.68 0.62 -8.31
N PRO A 69 -9.26 -0.65 -8.26
CA PRO A 69 -9.05 -1.33 -7.00
C PRO A 69 -7.89 -0.64 -6.25
N VAL A 70 -8.10 -0.41 -4.95
CA VAL A 70 -7.16 0.22 -4.02
C VAL A 70 -7.12 -0.57 -2.71
N GLY A 71 -6.67 0.05 -1.62
CA GLY A 71 -6.49 -0.57 -0.32
C GLY A 71 -5.02 -0.89 -0.08
N ALA A 72 -4.50 -0.55 1.10
CA ALA A 72 -3.07 -0.65 1.40
C ALA A 72 -2.57 -2.10 1.28
N ALA A 73 -3.32 -3.09 1.78
CA ALA A 73 -2.96 -4.50 1.64
C ALA A 73 -2.97 -4.95 0.17
N GLY A 74 -4.04 -4.61 -0.57
CA GLY A 74 -4.14 -4.93 -1.99
C GLY A 74 -3.02 -4.30 -2.82
N ASN A 75 -2.66 -3.05 -2.52
CA ASN A 75 -1.57 -2.34 -3.19
C ASN A 75 -0.22 -3.00 -2.87
N THR A 76 0.11 -3.21 -1.60
CA THR A 76 1.37 -3.84 -1.19
C THR A 76 1.52 -5.24 -1.77
N ALA A 77 0.45 -6.06 -1.73
CA ALA A 77 0.46 -7.41 -2.29
C ALA A 77 0.71 -7.40 -3.81
N THR A 78 0.04 -6.51 -4.55
CA THR A 78 0.24 -6.42 -6.01
C THR A 78 1.63 -5.92 -6.38
N TRP A 79 2.21 -4.99 -5.63
CA TRP A 79 3.61 -4.59 -5.82
C TRP A 79 4.59 -5.72 -5.53
N LEU A 80 4.38 -6.51 -4.46
CA LEU A 80 5.20 -7.70 -4.17
C LEU A 80 5.10 -8.74 -5.30
N GLY A 81 3.88 -9.04 -5.78
CA GLY A 81 3.66 -9.95 -6.91
C GLY A 81 4.35 -9.46 -8.19
N TRP A 82 4.19 -8.16 -8.52
CA TRP A 82 4.86 -7.53 -9.66
C TRP A 82 6.40 -7.60 -9.57
N LEU A 83 6.94 -7.53 -8.35
CA LEU A 83 8.37 -7.74 -8.09
C LEU A 83 8.79 -9.22 -8.15
N GLY A 84 7.88 -10.14 -8.42
CA GLY A 84 8.14 -11.57 -8.59
C GLY A 84 8.24 -12.35 -7.27
N ALA A 85 7.68 -11.82 -6.18
CA ALA A 85 7.58 -12.54 -4.90
C ALA A 85 6.42 -13.56 -4.91
N GLU A 86 6.48 -14.57 -4.04
CA GLU A 86 5.33 -15.43 -3.75
C GLU A 86 4.46 -14.76 -2.69
N VAL A 87 3.23 -14.38 -3.06
CA VAL A 87 2.34 -13.57 -2.21
C VAL A 87 1.00 -14.23 -2.03
N ASP A 88 0.58 -14.37 -0.78
CA ASP A 88 -0.78 -14.66 -0.37
C ASP A 88 -1.39 -13.39 0.25
N LEU A 89 -2.64 -13.08 -0.06
CA LEU A 89 -3.36 -11.94 0.52
C LEU A 89 -4.63 -12.44 1.20
N VAL A 90 -4.82 -12.08 2.47
CA VAL A 90 -6.09 -12.26 3.20
C VAL A 90 -6.76 -10.90 3.32
N ALA A 91 -7.99 -10.80 2.84
CA ALA A 91 -8.81 -9.59 2.89
C ALA A 91 -10.29 -9.96 3.02
N ARG A 92 -11.13 -8.96 3.33
CA ARG A 92 -12.58 -9.11 3.36
C ARG A 92 -13.25 -8.05 2.47
N VAL A 93 -14.19 -8.48 1.63
CA VAL A 93 -14.94 -7.61 0.70
C VAL A 93 -16.44 -7.97 0.75
N GLY A 94 -17.28 -7.14 0.15
CA GLY A 94 -18.69 -7.48 -0.08
C GLY A 94 -18.83 -8.68 -1.04
N VAL A 95 -19.87 -9.49 -0.84
CA VAL A 95 -20.08 -10.75 -1.56
C VAL A 95 -20.11 -10.58 -3.10
N ASP A 96 -20.66 -9.48 -3.58
CA ASP A 96 -20.81 -9.21 -5.02
C ASP A 96 -19.48 -8.90 -5.72
N ASP A 97 -18.45 -8.56 -4.99
CA ASP A 97 -17.17 -8.07 -5.51
C ASP A 97 -16.02 -9.08 -5.42
N VAL A 98 -16.24 -10.24 -4.79
CA VAL A 98 -15.21 -11.27 -4.56
C VAL A 98 -14.48 -11.63 -5.86
N TYR A 99 -15.22 -12.04 -6.88
CA TYR A 99 -14.65 -12.46 -8.15
C TYR A 99 -13.83 -11.37 -8.84
N ARG A 100 -14.32 -10.13 -8.80
CA ARG A 100 -13.65 -8.98 -9.41
C ARG A 100 -12.30 -8.69 -8.74
N HIS A 101 -12.25 -8.74 -7.42
CA HIS A 101 -11.02 -8.52 -6.66
C HIS A 101 -10.05 -9.70 -6.76
N GLU A 102 -10.53 -10.94 -6.69
CA GLU A 102 -9.69 -12.13 -6.89
C GLU A 102 -9.01 -12.12 -8.25
N ARG A 103 -9.77 -11.78 -9.31
CA ARG A 103 -9.21 -11.67 -10.65
C ARG A 103 -8.14 -10.59 -10.74
N ALA A 104 -8.42 -9.38 -10.25
CA ALA A 104 -7.49 -8.26 -10.30
C ALA A 104 -6.19 -8.52 -9.51
N LEU A 105 -6.27 -9.28 -8.42
CA LEU A 105 -5.11 -9.72 -7.63
C LEU A 105 -4.36 -10.85 -8.34
N GLY A 106 -5.08 -11.81 -8.93
CA GLY A 106 -4.51 -12.91 -9.70
C GLY A 106 -3.72 -12.43 -10.92
N ASP A 107 -4.23 -11.43 -11.64
CA ASP A 107 -3.55 -10.81 -12.79
C ASP A 107 -2.20 -10.17 -12.37
N ALA A 108 -2.07 -9.76 -11.11
CA ALA A 108 -0.83 -9.26 -10.51
C ALA A 108 0.04 -10.35 -9.85
N GLY A 109 -0.31 -11.64 -9.99
CA GLY A 109 0.43 -12.76 -9.43
C GLY A 109 0.22 -13.00 -7.94
N VAL A 110 -0.85 -12.48 -7.35
CA VAL A 110 -1.21 -12.63 -5.93
C VAL A 110 -2.23 -13.75 -5.76
N ARG A 111 -1.99 -14.67 -4.83
CA ARG A 111 -3.00 -15.66 -4.39
C ARG A 111 -3.92 -15.01 -3.37
N ALA A 112 -5.14 -14.71 -3.79
CA ALA A 112 -6.13 -14.05 -2.97
C ALA A 112 -6.93 -15.09 -2.14
N HIS A 113 -7.07 -14.83 -0.85
CA HIS A 113 -7.89 -15.57 0.11
C HIS A 113 -8.97 -14.62 0.65
N ILE A 114 -9.92 -14.28 -0.21
CA ILE A 114 -10.94 -13.29 0.09
C ILE A 114 -12.02 -13.92 0.98
N ARG A 115 -12.28 -13.28 2.11
CA ARG A 115 -13.48 -13.50 2.91
C ARG A 115 -14.59 -12.57 2.41
N TYR A 116 -15.79 -13.05 2.31
CA TYR A 116 -16.92 -12.22 1.90
C TYR A 116 -17.79 -11.82 3.07
N ASP A 117 -18.38 -10.65 2.96
CA ASP A 117 -19.44 -10.17 3.86
C ASP A 117 -20.76 -10.11 3.07
N ALA A 118 -21.81 -10.78 3.60
CA ALA A 118 -23.11 -10.83 2.94
C ALA A 118 -24.01 -9.64 3.30
N ARG A 119 -23.61 -8.81 4.27
CA ARG A 119 -24.42 -7.69 4.80
C ARG A 119 -23.81 -6.33 4.53
N THR A 120 -22.51 -6.30 4.26
CA THR A 120 -21.76 -5.05 4.10
C THR A 120 -21.09 -5.07 2.73
N THR A 121 -21.14 -3.94 2.03
CA THR A 121 -20.49 -3.75 0.73
C THR A 121 -18.97 -3.74 0.86
N THR A 122 -18.27 -3.87 -0.24
CA THR A 122 -16.83 -3.59 -0.30
C THR A 122 -16.57 -2.15 0.11
N GLY A 123 -15.54 -1.94 0.93
CA GLY A 123 -15.12 -0.61 1.33
C GLY A 123 -14.66 0.25 0.16
N ALA A 124 -14.70 1.55 0.31
CA ALA A 124 -14.39 2.48 -0.77
C ALA A 124 -13.47 3.63 -0.33
N VAL A 125 -12.70 4.13 -1.29
CA VAL A 125 -11.90 5.36 -1.17
C VAL A 125 -12.29 6.31 -2.28
N VAL A 126 -12.66 7.54 -1.94
CA VAL A 126 -12.78 8.64 -2.88
C VAL A 126 -11.57 9.55 -2.72
N SER A 127 -10.73 9.60 -3.75
CA SER A 127 -9.53 10.45 -3.77
C SER A 127 -9.71 11.58 -4.77
N VAL A 128 -9.71 12.81 -4.29
CA VAL A 128 -9.81 14.02 -5.11
C VAL A 128 -8.46 14.72 -5.14
N ARG A 129 -7.91 14.90 -6.33
CA ARG A 129 -6.66 15.61 -6.58
C ARG A 129 -6.90 16.83 -7.45
N ASN A 130 -6.39 17.98 -7.00
CA ASN A 130 -6.36 19.23 -7.74
C ASN A 130 -4.99 19.94 -7.60
N HIS A 131 -4.89 21.19 -8.02
CA HIS A 131 -3.66 22.01 -7.91
C HIS A 131 -3.26 22.34 -6.46
N LEU A 132 -4.18 22.22 -5.49
CA LEU A 132 -3.92 22.48 -4.07
C LEU A 132 -3.39 21.23 -3.34
N GLY A 133 -3.56 20.03 -3.94
CA GLY A 133 -3.11 18.80 -3.33
C GLY A 133 -4.06 17.63 -3.54
N ARG A 134 -4.02 16.66 -2.63
CA ARG A 134 -4.89 15.49 -2.62
C ARG A 134 -5.65 15.39 -1.29
N THR A 135 -6.95 15.13 -1.38
CA THR A 135 -7.79 14.75 -0.25
C THR A 135 -8.35 13.36 -0.52
N ALA A 136 -8.38 12.50 0.49
CA ALA A 136 -9.00 11.19 0.40
C ALA A 136 -9.99 10.99 1.54
N MET A 137 -11.11 10.34 1.23
CA MET A 137 -12.12 9.89 2.18
C MET A 137 -12.23 8.39 2.05
N SER A 138 -12.24 7.67 3.16
CA SER A 138 -12.27 6.22 3.19
C SER A 138 -13.42 5.70 4.04
N ASP A 139 -14.14 4.72 3.51
CA ASP A 139 -15.06 3.88 4.25
C ASP A 139 -14.52 2.44 4.24
N PRO A 140 -14.14 1.86 5.39
CA PRO A 140 -13.61 0.51 5.45
C PRO A 140 -14.64 -0.57 5.13
N ALA A 141 -15.91 -0.35 5.43
CA ALA A 141 -17.04 -1.27 5.24
C ALA A 141 -16.66 -2.74 5.55
N ALA A 142 -16.77 -3.68 4.61
CA ALA A 142 -16.45 -5.09 4.83
C ALA A 142 -14.99 -5.32 5.30
N SER A 143 -14.02 -4.51 4.85
CA SER A 143 -12.62 -4.62 5.30
C SER A 143 -12.47 -4.37 6.80
N GLY A 144 -13.29 -3.49 7.37
CA GLY A 144 -13.35 -3.24 8.81
C GLY A 144 -13.84 -4.44 9.63
N ALA A 145 -14.45 -5.44 9.03
CA ALA A 145 -14.89 -6.67 9.69
C ALA A 145 -13.87 -7.81 9.65
N LEU A 146 -12.69 -7.62 9.05
CA LEU A 146 -11.61 -8.62 9.02
C LEU A 146 -11.11 -8.89 10.43
N THR A 147 -10.99 -10.15 10.82
CA THR A 147 -10.54 -10.58 12.16
C THR A 147 -9.33 -11.51 12.11
N ALA A 148 -8.74 -11.79 13.26
CA ALA A 148 -7.63 -12.73 13.38
C ALA A 148 -7.99 -14.17 12.94
N GLU A 149 -9.25 -14.57 13.09
CA GLU A 149 -9.78 -15.88 12.70
C GLU A 149 -9.87 -16.02 11.17
N ASP A 150 -9.96 -14.90 10.45
CA ASP A 150 -9.96 -14.92 8.98
C ASP A 150 -8.62 -15.35 8.39
N ILE A 151 -7.53 -15.32 9.19
CA ILE A 151 -6.17 -15.67 8.76
C ILE A 151 -5.95 -17.18 8.92
N PRO A 152 -5.86 -17.95 7.80
CA PRO A 152 -5.65 -19.40 7.88
C PRO A 152 -4.30 -19.77 8.50
N SER A 153 -4.28 -20.73 9.41
CA SER A 153 -3.05 -21.21 10.07
C SER A 153 -2.04 -21.77 9.07
N GLU A 154 -2.51 -22.39 8.00
CA GLU A 154 -1.67 -22.92 6.93
C GLU A 154 -0.83 -21.82 6.25
N LEU A 155 -1.42 -20.63 6.03
CA LEU A 155 -0.70 -19.50 5.44
C LEU A 155 0.37 -18.96 6.39
N LEU A 156 0.04 -18.87 7.68
CA LEU A 156 0.98 -18.45 8.72
C LEU A 156 2.17 -19.41 8.85
N GLY A 157 1.90 -20.71 8.76
CA GLY A 157 2.95 -21.75 8.87
C GLY A 157 3.96 -21.73 7.71
N ARG A 158 3.60 -21.16 6.56
CA ARG A 158 4.48 -21.12 5.37
C ARG A 158 5.04 -19.75 5.02
N ALA A 159 4.58 -18.68 5.68
CA ALA A 159 5.06 -17.33 5.42
C ALA A 159 6.46 -17.10 6.02
N ASP A 160 7.31 -16.36 5.32
CA ASP A 160 8.56 -15.78 5.86
C ASP A 160 8.30 -14.42 6.50
N ILE A 161 7.34 -13.66 5.94
CA ILE A 161 6.89 -12.36 6.46
C ILE A 161 5.37 -12.31 6.43
N VAL A 162 4.77 -11.83 7.52
CA VAL A 162 3.36 -11.40 7.60
C VAL A 162 3.35 -9.88 7.66
N HIS A 163 2.65 -9.24 6.74
CA HIS A 163 2.47 -7.79 6.69
C HIS A 163 1.01 -7.43 6.99
N LEU A 164 0.81 -6.70 8.08
CA LEU A 164 -0.49 -6.21 8.52
C LEU A 164 -0.64 -4.75 8.12
N THR A 165 -1.75 -4.37 7.51
CA THR A 165 -1.94 -2.98 7.08
C THR A 165 -3.41 -2.64 6.88
N GLY A 166 -3.67 -1.34 6.86
CA GLY A 166 -4.88 -0.78 6.35
C GLY A 166 -6.02 -0.66 7.32
N SER A 167 -7.15 -0.33 6.74
CA SER A 167 -8.41 -0.12 7.44
C SER A 167 -8.98 -1.38 8.12
N ALA A 168 -8.38 -2.54 7.92
CA ALA A 168 -8.67 -3.74 8.71
C ALA A 168 -8.51 -3.52 10.22
N MET A 169 -7.71 -2.53 10.62
CA MET A 169 -7.51 -2.14 12.01
C MET A 169 -8.63 -1.23 12.54
N LEU A 170 -9.47 -0.64 11.67
CA LEU A 170 -10.56 0.27 12.03
C LEU A 170 -11.84 -0.42 12.52
N GLY A 171 -11.93 -1.76 12.43
CA GLY A 171 -13.09 -2.48 12.93
C GLY A 171 -13.26 -2.34 14.44
N GLY A 172 -14.47 -2.57 14.96
CA GLY A 172 -14.73 -2.51 16.40
C GLY A 172 -13.72 -3.31 17.23
N GLY A 173 -13.34 -2.78 18.40
CA GLY A 173 -12.32 -3.37 19.28
C GLY A 173 -11.05 -2.55 19.46
N GLY A 174 -10.84 -1.49 18.66
CA GLY A 174 -9.69 -0.58 18.85
C GLY A 174 -8.35 -1.31 18.95
N ALA A 175 -7.57 -1.03 19.99
CA ALA A 175 -6.26 -1.61 20.22
C ALA A 175 -6.27 -3.14 20.38
N ASP A 176 -7.29 -3.72 21.00
CA ASP A 176 -7.43 -5.18 21.17
C ASP A 176 -7.47 -5.90 19.81
N ARG A 177 -8.08 -5.28 18.82
CA ARG A 177 -8.10 -5.80 17.46
C ARG A 177 -6.70 -5.82 16.84
N VAL A 178 -5.96 -4.73 16.95
CA VAL A 178 -4.57 -4.67 16.47
C VAL A 178 -3.73 -5.73 17.16
N ALA A 179 -3.83 -5.81 18.50
CA ALA A 179 -3.13 -6.81 19.30
C ALA A 179 -3.48 -8.25 18.89
N SER A 180 -4.77 -8.54 18.64
CA SER A 180 -5.25 -9.85 18.18
C SER A 180 -4.66 -10.22 16.82
N LEU A 181 -4.63 -9.29 15.85
CA LEU A 181 -4.02 -9.50 14.53
C LEU A 181 -2.51 -9.75 14.64
N VAL A 182 -1.80 -8.98 15.46
CA VAL A 182 -0.36 -9.16 15.71
C VAL A 182 -0.10 -10.51 16.37
N ALA A 183 -0.85 -10.85 17.43
CA ALA A 183 -0.73 -12.13 18.12
C ALA A 183 -0.98 -13.30 17.15
N ARG A 184 -2.00 -13.20 16.31
CA ARG A 184 -2.30 -14.20 15.29
C ARG A 184 -1.16 -14.35 14.28
N ALA A 185 -0.60 -13.23 13.79
CA ALA A 185 0.53 -13.25 12.88
C ALA A 185 1.77 -13.93 13.50
N ARG A 186 1.97 -13.79 14.80
CA ARG A 186 3.08 -14.38 15.56
C ARG A 186 2.91 -15.88 15.85
N THR A 187 1.77 -16.50 15.58
CA THR A 187 1.61 -17.97 15.78
C THR A 187 2.46 -18.80 14.82
N GLY A 188 2.93 -18.21 13.72
CA GLY A 188 3.93 -18.80 12.81
C GLY A 188 5.36 -18.40 13.16
N ASN A 189 6.30 -18.81 12.32
CA ASN A 189 7.71 -18.43 12.44
C ASN A 189 8.07 -17.19 11.60
N ALA A 190 7.09 -16.54 11.00
CA ALA A 190 7.28 -15.37 10.17
C ALA A 190 7.71 -14.15 10.98
N ARG A 191 8.45 -13.24 10.35
CA ARG A 191 8.58 -11.88 10.87
C ARG A 191 7.29 -11.12 10.60
N VAL A 192 6.91 -10.27 11.56
CA VAL A 192 5.70 -9.45 11.47
C VAL A 192 6.07 -8.02 11.16
N SER A 193 5.46 -7.47 10.12
CA SER A 193 5.54 -6.06 9.77
C SER A 193 4.15 -5.42 9.84
N LEU A 194 4.10 -4.15 10.21
CA LEU A 194 2.85 -3.42 10.34
C LEU A 194 2.98 -2.01 9.73
N ASP A 195 1.94 -1.60 9.00
CA ASP A 195 1.75 -0.25 8.48
C ASP A 195 0.43 0.31 9.04
N PRO A 196 0.45 1.42 9.79
CA PRO A 196 -0.76 2.04 10.34
C PRO A 196 -1.70 2.60 9.26
N SER A 197 -1.17 2.88 8.07
CA SER A 197 -1.86 3.35 6.86
C SER A 197 -2.38 4.78 6.89
N SER A 198 -2.71 5.34 8.04
CA SER A 198 -3.08 6.77 8.19
C SER A 198 -3.13 7.20 9.66
N SER A 199 -2.94 8.49 9.91
CA SER A 199 -3.15 9.09 11.25
C SER A 199 -4.58 8.90 11.75
N ALA A 200 -5.57 8.90 10.85
CA ALA A 200 -6.97 8.63 11.21
C ALA A 200 -7.17 7.22 11.79
N VAL A 201 -6.43 6.22 11.32
CA VAL A 201 -6.43 4.87 11.92
C VAL A 201 -5.83 4.91 13.33
N VAL A 202 -4.72 5.61 13.52
CA VAL A 202 -4.09 5.78 14.84
C VAL A 202 -5.03 6.47 15.82
N GLU A 203 -5.68 7.54 15.40
CA GLU A 203 -6.65 8.29 16.22
C GLU A 203 -7.86 7.44 16.60
N ALA A 204 -8.42 6.68 15.64
CA ALA A 204 -9.58 5.82 15.87
C ALA A 204 -9.30 4.64 16.81
N VAL A 205 -8.09 4.09 16.76
CA VAL A 205 -7.63 2.99 17.63
C VAL A 205 -7.24 3.53 19.03
N GLY A 206 -6.73 4.75 19.10
CA GLY A 206 -6.11 5.35 20.29
C GLY A 206 -4.60 5.09 20.33
N ALA A 207 -3.80 6.17 20.40
CA ALA A 207 -2.35 6.09 20.24
C ALA A 207 -1.67 5.16 21.26
N ASP A 208 -1.96 5.31 22.56
CA ASP A 208 -1.34 4.51 23.62
C ASP A 208 -1.63 3.02 23.44
N GLY A 209 -2.91 2.66 23.25
CA GLY A 209 -3.32 1.28 23.01
C GLY A 209 -2.76 0.72 21.70
N PHE A 210 -2.62 1.56 20.67
CA PHE A 210 -1.98 1.12 19.42
C PHE A 210 -0.52 0.77 19.65
N VAL A 211 0.24 1.62 20.38
CA VAL A 211 1.65 1.36 20.69
C VAL A 211 1.81 0.09 21.51
N GLU A 212 0.96 -0.15 22.51
CA GLU A 212 0.96 -1.41 23.28
C GLU A 212 0.69 -2.63 22.38
N ALA A 213 -0.22 -2.50 21.42
CA ALA A 213 -0.56 -3.56 20.47
C ALA A 213 0.57 -3.89 19.47
N LEU A 214 1.61 -3.05 19.35
CA LEU A 214 2.80 -3.32 18.53
C LEU A 214 3.72 -4.39 19.11
N ALA A 215 3.48 -4.88 20.32
CA ALA A 215 4.28 -5.93 20.93
C ALA A 215 4.35 -7.18 20.03
N GLY A 216 5.56 -7.51 19.56
CA GLY A 216 5.78 -8.61 18.62
C GLY A 216 5.86 -8.19 17.14
N VAL A 217 5.73 -6.91 16.80
CA VAL A 217 6.04 -6.39 15.46
C VAL A 217 7.55 -6.26 15.30
N ASP A 218 8.11 -6.79 14.21
CA ASP A 218 9.56 -6.72 13.92
C ASP A 218 9.92 -5.45 13.15
N VAL A 219 9.02 -4.93 12.32
CA VAL A 219 9.19 -3.67 11.60
C VAL A 219 7.88 -2.90 11.47
N LEU A 220 7.93 -1.60 11.78
CA LEU A 220 6.82 -0.66 11.67
C LEU A 220 7.10 0.34 10.54
N PHE A 221 6.09 0.59 9.68
CA PHE A 221 6.15 1.52 8.55
C PHE A 221 5.21 2.72 8.74
N PRO A 222 5.44 3.63 9.63
CA PRO A 222 4.61 4.82 9.75
C PRO A 222 5.04 5.89 8.74
N GLY A 223 4.09 6.70 8.30
CA GLY A 223 4.38 8.02 7.78
C GLY A 223 4.84 8.97 8.89
N GLU A 224 5.35 10.15 8.53
CA GLU A 224 5.79 11.16 9.51
C GLU A 224 4.65 11.58 10.44
N GLU A 225 3.44 11.85 9.89
CA GLU A 225 2.25 12.22 10.65
C GLU A 225 1.79 11.09 11.59
N GLU A 226 1.84 9.85 11.13
CA GLU A 226 1.47 8.68 11.92
C GLU A 226 2.46 8.42 13.06
N ALA A 227 3.76 8.60 12.82
CA ALA A 227 4.78 8.46 13.87
C ALA A 227 4.59 9.49 14.99
N LEU A 228 4.25 10.72 14.62
CA LEU A 228 3.94 11.78 15.58
C LEU A 228 2.62 11.49 16.32
N ALA A 229 1.59 11.04 15.62
CA ALA A 229 0.29 10.68 16.21
C ALA A 229 0.41 9.50 17.19
N LEU A 230 1.20 8.48 16.86
CA LEU A 230 1.44 7.32 17.74
C LEU A 230 2.15 7.68 19.05
N THR A 231 2.93 8.75 19.07
CA THR A 231 3.82 9.04 20.22
C THR A 231 3.50 10.32 20.94
N GLY A 232 2.72 11.23 20.33
CA GLY A 232 2.52 12.59 20.84
C GLY A 232 3.81 13.42 20.91
N ALA A 233 4.90 12.98 20.30
CA ALA A 233 6.20 13.62 20.37
C ALA A 233 6.22 14.98 19.64
N ALA A 234 7.03 15.92 20.15
CA ALA A 234 7.18 17.22 19.53
C ALA A 234 8.06 17.22 18.28
N SER A 235 8.85 16.17 18.07
CA SER A 235 9.71 16.02 16.91
C SER A 235 9.74 14.58 16.38
N LEU A 236 9.97 14.43 15.08
CA LEU A 236 10.09 13.12 14.47
C LEU A 236 11.24 12.29 15.05
N SER A 237 12.35 12.92 15.44
CA SER A 237 13.48 12.23 16.07
C SER A 237 13.12 11.64 17.42
N GLU A 238 12.29 12.34 18.20
CA GLU A 238 11.74 11.84 19.46
C GLU A 238 10.74 10.72 19.22
N ALA A 239 9.82 10.89 18.25
CA ALA A 239 8.86 9.87 17.86
C ALA A 239 9.55 8.55 17.46
N VAL A 240 10.55 8.62 16.59
CA VAL A 240 11.32 7.43 16.18
C VAL A 240 11.99 6.77 17.38
N ARG A 241 12.57 7.55 18.30
CA ARG A 241 13.22 7.01 19.49
C ARG A 241 12.23 6.28 20.39
N ALA A 242 11.08 6.89 20.67
CA ALA A 242 10.03 6.28 21.47
C ALA A 242 9.51 4.96 20.83
N LEU A 243 9.22 4.97 19.52
CA LEU A 243 8.78 3.77 18.82
C LEU A 243 9.83 2.65 18.80
N THR A 244 11.13 2.99 18.82
CA THR A 244 12.20 1.96 18.85
C THR A 244 12.36 1.30 20.24
N GLU A 245 11.71 1.78 21.26
CA GLU A 245 11.63 1.07 22.55
C GLU A 245 10.68 -0.14 22.49
N VAL A 246 9.71 -0.10 21.56
CA VAL A 246 8.69 -1.15 21.40
C VAL A 246 8.97 -2.03 20.17
N VAL A 247 9.41 -1.43 19.04
CA VAL A 247 9.61 -2.13 17.78
C VAL A 247 11.09 -2.11 17.39
N PRO A 248 11.71 -3.28 17.07
CA PRO A 248 13.14 -3.37 16.74
C PRO A 248 13.59 -2.53 15.54
N LEU A 249 12.67 -2.27 14.61
CA LEU A 249 12.94 -1.47 13.41
C LEU A 249 11.77 -0.57 13.07
N VAL A 250 12.00 0.73 13.03
CA VAL A 250 11.03 1.75 12.61
C VAL A 250 11.49 2.38 11.30
N VAL A 251 10.63 2.42 10.31
CA VAL A 251 10.93 2.88 8.96
C VAL A 251 9.93 3.99 8.59
N VAL A 252 10.25 5.23 8.95
CA VAL A 252 9.36 6.37 8.72
C VAL A 252 9.48 6.90 7.31
N THR A 253 8.37 6.91 6.56
CA THR A 253 8.30 7.52 5.23
C THR A 253 7.98 9.01 5.34
N ARG A 254 8.69 9.85 4.55
CA ARG A 254 8.63 11.32 4.65
C ARG A 254 8.44 11.99 3.27
N GLY A 255 7.71 11.31 2.38
CA GLY A 255 7.50 11.80 1.02
C GLY A 255 8.82 12.19 0.33
N ARG A 256 8.94 13.45 -0.10
CA ARG A 256 10.16 13.98 -0.76
C ARG A 256 11.40 14.05 0.13
N ASP A 257 11.24 14.02 1.45
CA ASP A 257 12.34 14.09 2.41
C ASP A 257 12.97 12.72 2.70
N GLY A 258 12.51 11.69 2.00
CA GLY A 258 13.07 10.35 2.05
C GLY A 258 12.52 9.50 3.18
N VAL A 259 13.41 8.76 3.81
CA VAL A 259 13.08 7.78 4.83
C VAL A 259 13.98 7.96 6.05
N LEU A 260 13.42 7.81 7.23
CA LEU A 260 14.17 7.80 8.49
C LEU A 260 14.11 6.40 9.10
N LEU A 261 15.26 5.77 9.29
CA LEU A 261 15.39 4.45 9.90
C LEU A 261 15.74 4.57 11.38
N GLY A 262 14.92 4.01 12.26
CA GLY A 262 15.14 3.91 13.69
C GLY A 262 15.48 2.50 14.13
N ARG A 263 16.43 2.37 15.07
CA ARG A 263 16.77 1.14 15.77
C ARG A 263 17.12 1.45 17.23
N PRO A 264 16.86 0.54 18.17
CA PRO A 264 17.19 0.75 19.58
C PRO A 264 18.65 1.17 19.77
N GLY A 265 18.86 2.19 20.59
CA GLY A 265 20.20 2.67 20.96
C GLY A 265 21.03 3.28 19.84
N ARG A 266 20.43 3.56 18.66
CA ARG A 266 21.12 4.19 17.52
C ARG A 266 20.47 5.49 17.11
N SER A 267 21.27 6.43 16.66
CA SER A 267 20.77 7.65 16.02
C SER A 267 20.02 7.28 14.73
N PRO A 268 18.86 7.92 14.45
CA PRO A 268 18.11 7.67 13.24
C PRO A 268 18.93 7.93 11.97
N GLN A 269 18.87 7.00 11.03
CA GLN A 269 19.60 7.07 9.76
C GLN A 269 18.67 7.56 8.64
N ARG A 270 19.09 8.60 7.91
CA ARG A 270 18.37 9.08 6.72
C ARG A 270 18.73 8.28 5.47
N VAL A 271 17.72 7.98 4.65
CA VAL A 271 17.87 7.40 3.31
C VAL A 271 17.17 8.33 2.32
N PRO A 272 17.87 8.85 1.30
CA PRO A 272 17.28 9.77 0.33
C PRO A 272 16.27 9.07 -0.56
N VAL A 273 15.36 9.85 -1.18
CA VAL A 273 14.44 9.36 -2.20
C VAL A 273 15.16 8.99 -3.49
N THR A 274 14.56 8.10 -4.25
CA THR A 274 14.87 7.95 -5.68
C THR A 274 14.10 9.02 -6.45
N PRO A 275 14.75 9.86 -7.27
CA PRO A 275 14.07 10.89 -8.08
C PRO A 275 13.00 10.26 -8.98
N ALA A 276 11.84 10.93 -9.08
CA ALA A 276 10.72 10.49 -9.92
C ALA A 276 9.89 11.66 -10.41
N THR A 277 9.25 11.47 -11.57
CA THR A 277 8.16 12.35 -12.01
C THR A 277 6.88 11.93 -11.33
N VAL A 278 6.24 12.86 -10.62
CA VAL A 278 5.05 12.57 -9.82
C VAL A 278 3.78 12.79 -10.66
N VAL A 279 3.11 11.68 -10.98
CA VAL A 279 1.77 11.66 -11.59
C VAL A 279 0.70 11.50 -10.51
N ASP A 280 0.89 10.58 -9.57
CA ASP A 280 0.00 10.35 -8.42
C ASP A 280 0.82 9.88 -7.22
N THR A 281 0.40 10.26 -6.01
CA THR A 281 1.05 9.84 -4.76
C THR A 281 0.33 8.69 -4.06
N LEU A 282 -0.85 8.28 -4.57
CA LEU A 282 -1.63 7.19 -3.98
C LEU A 282 -0.84 5.88 -4.06
N GLY A 283 -0.74 5.17 -2.94
CA GLY A 283 -0.05 3.87 -2.88
C GLY A 283 1.48 3.92 -2.92
N ALA A 284 2.09 5.11 -2.87
CA ALA A 284 3.55 5.22 -2.83
C ALA A 284 4.16 4.60 -1.57
N GLY A 285 3.49 4.71 -0.41
CA GLY A 285 3.84 4.03 0.84
C GLY A 285 3.77 2.52 0.70
N ASP A 286 2.68 2.01 0.13
CA ASP A 286 2.46 0.58 -0.11
C ASP A 286 3.55 -0.01 -1.04
N ALA A 287 3.88 0.71 -2.11
CA ALA A 287 4.96 0.35 -3.02
C ALA A 287 6.34 0.38 -2.34
N PHE A 288 6.57 1.38 -1.48
CA PHE A 288 7.77 1.44 -0.65
C PHE A 288 7.87 0.22 0.26
N ALA A 289 6.80 -0.09 1.01
CA ALA A 289 6.75 -1.24 1.91
C ALA A 289 7.02 -2.56 1.15
N ALA A 290 6.42 -2.76 -0.01
CA ALA A 290 6.65 -3.93 -0.86
C ALA A 290 8.14 -4.08 -1.27
N GLY A 291 8.75 -3.01 -1.78
CA GLY A 291 10.16 -3.00 -2.17
C GLY A 291 11.10 -3.24 -0.99
N PHE A 292 10.83 -2.59 0.14
CA PHE A 292 11.57 -2.77 1.38
C PHE A 292 11.48 -4.21 1.87
N LEU A 293 10.27 -4.73 2.07
CA LEU A 293 10.01 -6.06 2.61
C LEU A 293 10.66 -7.15 1.76
N ARG A 294 10.58 -7.04 0.44
CA ARG A 294 11.22 -8.00 -0.47
C ARG A 294 12.75 -8.05 -0.28
N ALA A 295 13.40 -6.89 -0.17
CA ALA A 295 14.84 -6.81 0.06
C ALA A 295 15.22 -7.26 1.48
N TRP A 296 14.45 -6.82 2.49
CA TRP A 296 14.66 -7.17 3.89
C TRP A 296 14.43 -8.65 4.19
N ALA A 297 13.48 -9.31 3.51
CA ALA A 297 13.29 -10.76 3.61
C ALA A 297 14.54 -11.55 3.19
N THR A 298 15.29 -11.03 2.23
CA THR A 298 16.50 -11.66 1.70
C THR A 298 17.70 -11.41 2.60
N ASP A 299 17.88 -10.18 3.07
CA ASP A 299 18.98 -9.77 3.95
C ASP A 299 18.51 -8.75 5.00
N PRO A 300 18.09 -9.24 6.18
CA PRO A 300 17.52 -8.39 7.22
C PRO A 300 18.56 -7.50 7.93
N VAL A 301 19.85 -7.74 7.74
CA VAL A 301 20.91 -6.92 8.33
C VAL A 301 21.11 -5.63 7.54
N ARG A 302 20.95 -5.69 6.20
CA ARG A 302 21.18 -4.56 5.29
C ARG A 302 19.96 -3.63 5.15
N VAL A 303 19.45 -3.13 6.27
CA VAL A 303 18.23 -2.30 6.33
C VAL A 303 18.31 -1.05 5.42
N GLY A 304 19.47 -0.39 5.37
CA GLY A 304 19.65 0.76 4.47
C GLY A 304 19.56 0.40 2.97
N ALA A 305 19.96 -0.83 2.60
CA ALA A 305 19.78 -1.32 1.23
C ALA A 305 18.29 -1.63 0.95
N ALA A 306 17.59 -2.20 1.92
CA ALA A 306 16.16 -2.45 1.82
C ALA A 306 15.37 -1.14 1.66
N ALA A 307 15.72 -0.09 2.43
CA ALA A 307 15.11 1.22 2.30
C ALA A 307 15.35 1.87 0.92
N ARG A 308 16.55 1.74 0.36
CA ARG A 308 16.83 2.21 -1.02
C ARG A 308 16.02 1.44 -2.06
N GLU A 309 15.80 0.13 -1.88
CA GLU A 309 14.91 -0.62 -2.77
C GLU A 309 13.47 -0.15 -2.63
N GLY A 310 12.99 0.09 -1.41
CA GLY A 310 11.69 0.69 -1.14
C GLY A 310 11.52 2.03 -1.86
N THR A 311 12.48 2.97 -1.75
CA THR A 311 12.40 4.27 -2.45
C THR A 311 12.38 4.10 -3.98
N ARG A 312 13.07 3.08 -4.53
CA ARG A 312 13.07 2.80 -5.97
C ARG A 312 11.71 2.29 -6.46
N VAL A 313 11.06 1.43 -5.69
CA VAL A 313 9.72 0.92 -6.02
C VAL A 313 8.68 2.01 -5.87
N ALA A 314 8.74 2.81 -4.79
CA ALA A 314 7.89 3.98 -4.61
C ALA A 314 8.02 4.99 -5.76
N ALA A 315 9.25 5.26 -6.22
CA ALA A 315 9.50 6.14 -7.36
C ALA A 315 8.81 5.66 -8.65
N ARG A 316 8.71 4.35 -8.86
CA ARG A 316 7.93 3.78 -9.98
C ARG A 316 6.43 3.98 -9.79
N ALA A 317 5.91 3.78 -8.58
CA ALA A 317 4.50 3.97 -8.27
C ALA A 317 4.05 5.40 -8.54
N LEU A 318 4.88 6.40 -8.23
CA LEU A 318 4.60 7.81 -8.48
C LEU A 318 4.36 8.14 -9.96
N GLY A 319 4.81 7.33 -10.90
CA GLY A 319 4.64 7.51 -12.34
C GLY A 319 3.27 7.08 -12.90
N PHE A 320 2.37 6.53 -12.08
CA PHE A 320 1.08 6.01 -12.51
C PHE A 320 -0.06 6.62 -11.70
N VAL A 321 -1.29 6.55 -12.25
CA VAL A 321 -2.50 6.90 -11.51
C VAL A 321 -3.04 5.66 -10.78
N GLY A 322 -3.16 5.77 -9.47
CA GLY A 322 -3.61 4.70 -8.59
C GLY A 322 -2.48 3.99 -7.87
N GLY A 323 -2.82 3.20 -6.83
CA GLY A 323 -1.85 2.60 -5.90
C GLY A 323 -1.18 1.32 -6.38
N ARG A 324 -1.67 0.69 -7.46
CA ARG A 324 -1.19 -0.61 -7.96
C ARG A 324 -0.29 -0.47 -9.19
N PRO A 325 0.65 -1.42 -9.42
CA PRO A 325 1.46 -1.43 -10.63
C PRO A 325 0.59 -1.63 -11.88
N PRO A 326 1.05 -1.18 -13.07
CA PRO A 326 0.38 -1.51 -14.32
C PRO A 326 0.52 -3.00 -14.60
N VAL A 327 -0.58 -3.66 -14.92
CA VAL A 327 -0.69 -5.06 -15.36
C VAL A 327 -0.98 -5.09 -16.85
#